data_228ed6e71d8b1f94c7fae4d5b88a8cff
#
_entry.id   228ed6e71d8b1f94c7fae4d5b88a8cff
#
_cell.length_a   1.000
_cell.length_b   1.000
_cell.length_c   1.000
_cell.angle_alpha   90.00
_cell.angle_beta   90.00
_cell.angle_gamma   90.00
#
_symmetry.space_group_name_H-M   'P 1'
#
loop_
_entity.id
_entity.type
_entity.pdbx_description
1 polymer ?
#
loop_
_entity_poly.entity_id
_entity_poly.type
_entity_poly.pdbx_seq_one_letter_code
_entity_poly.pdbx_strand_id
1 'polypeptide(L)'
;MTPKTKLPQHKSGEFRTKNSRGNNQVKAEPASPPRIIGGDLKGRRLAFWPGGPTRPMKDRVREMTFDLLGTAVRGATVVNLFAGTGALGFEALSRGARRAIFAERHFPTADYLRRSSRELGLVDRVDIIPGDVLLWSRRMPPLSTESPWIIFVSPPWKFFHTRLA
;
A
#
# COMPACT_ATOMS: atom_id res chain seq x y z
N MET A 1 -55.63 -35.75 43.23
CA MET A 1 -54.17 -35.86 43.42
C MET A 1 -53.60 -36.69 42.28
N THR A 2 -53.05 -36.06 41.27
CA THR A 2 -52.42 -36.70 40.09
C THR A 2 -50.96 -36.33 40.06
N PRO A 3 -50.04 -37.29 39.95
CA PRO A 3 -48.62 -36.99 39.94
C PRO A 3 -48.14 -36.49 38.56
N LYS A 4 -47.39 -35.42 38.56
CA LYS A 4 -46.71 -34.84 37.37
C LYS A 4 -45.53 -35.70 36.98
N THR A 5 -45.54 -36.33 35.84
CA THR A 5 -44.43 -37.06 35.24
C THR A 5 -43.49 -36.07 34.58
N LYS A 6 -42.22 -36.04 35.06
CA LYS A 6 -41.12 -35.28 34.49
C LYS A 6 -40.54 -36.01 33.27
N LEU A 7 -40.59 -35.37 32.10
CA LEU A 7 -39.90 -35.83 30.89
C LEU A 7 -38.35 -35.61 31.00
N PRO A 8 -37.52 -36.53 30.52
CA PRO A 8 -36.08 -36.38 30.52
C PRO A 8 -35.63 -35.41 29.39
N GLN A 9 -34.75 -34.49 29.76
CA GLN A 9 -34.11 -33.59 28.81
C GLN A 9 -33.07 -34.33 27.98
N HIS A 10 -33.23 -34.29 26.66
CA HIS A 10 -32.30 -34.81 25.67
C HIS A 10 -31.05 -33.91 25.65
N LYS A 11 -29.88 -34.42 26.06
CA LYS A 11 -28.58 -33.79 25.84
C LYS A 11 -28.25 -33.93 24.37
N SER A 12 -28.25 -32.80 23.66
CA SER A 12 -27.72 -32.69 22.30
C SER A 12 -26.22 -32.92 22.34
N GLY A 13 -25.79 -34.10 21.87
CA GLY A 13 -24.38 -34.42 21.68
C GLY A 13 -23.82 -33.59 20.53
N GLU A 14 -22.83 -32.79 20.84
CA GLU A 14 -21.99 -32.13 19.82
C GLU A 14 -21.20 -33.18 19.05
N PHE A 15 -21.59 -33.39 17.78
CA PHE A 15 -20.79 -34.18 16.85
C PHE A 15 -19.56 -33.36 16.45
N ARG A 16 -18.46 -33.62 17.15
CA ARG A 16 -17.15 -33.08 16.82
C ARG A 16 -16.57 -33.86 15.64
N THR A 17 -16.84 -33.43 14.41
CA THR A 17 -16.14 -33.94 13.23
C THR A 17 -14.69 -33.43 13.26
N LYS A 18 -13.78 -34.33 13.63
CA LYS A 18 -12.34 -34.13 13.40
C LYS A 18 -12.07 -34.16 11.89
N ASN A 19 -11.96 -33.01 11.27
CA ASN A 19 -11.45 -32.91 9.92
C ASN A 19 -9.92 -32.88 10.01
N SER A 20 -9.31 -34.03 9.75
CA SER A 20 -7.86 -34.25 9.67
C SER A 20 -7.32 -33.71 8.36
N ARG A 21 -7.04 -32.42 8.30
CA ARG A 21 -6.01 -31.76 7.46
C ARG A 21 -5.85 -30.35 8.03
N GLY A 22 -4.81 -30.16 8.82
CA GLY A 22 -4.49 -28.85 9.42
C GLY A 22 -4.08 -27.83 8.36
N ASN A 23 -5.08 -27.26 7.70
CA ASN A 23 -4.87 -26.05 6.93
C ASN A 23 -5.22 -24.88 7.87
N ASN A 24 -4.23 -24.42 8.62
CA ASN A 24 -4.30 -23.20 9.39
C ASN A 24 -4.29 -22.03 8.40
N GLN A 25 -5.41 -21.84 7.71
CA GLN A 25 -5.64 -20.59 6.99
C GLN A 25 -5.80 -19.51 8.06
N VAL A 26 -4.68 -18.92 8.43
CA VAL A 26 -4.67 -17.62 9.10
C VAL A 26 -5.43 -16.70 8.15
N LYS A 27 -6.68 -16.40 8.47
CA LYS A 27 -7.47 -15.38 7.76
C LYS A 27 -6.63 -14.12 7.89
N ALA A 28 -5.99 -13.73 6.78
CA ALA A 28 -5.25 -12.48 6.73
C ALA A 28 -6.25 -11.37 7.08
N GLU A 29 -6.00 -10.67 8.17
CA GLU A 29 -6.81 -9.49 8.51
C GLU A 29 -6.82 -8.54 7.32
N PRO A 30 -7.97 -7.88 7.04
CA PRO A 30 -8.04 -6.93 5.96
C PRO A 30 -6.98 -5.85 6.18
N ALA A 31 -6.14 -5.63 5.16
CA ALA A 31 -5.06 -4.67 5.25
C ALA A 31 -5.61 -3.28 5.61
N SER A 32 -5.07 -2.68 6.65
CA SER A 32 -5.44 -1.32 7.08
C SER A 32 -4.92 -0.29 6.08
N PRO A 33 -5.62 0.86 5.91
CA PRO A 33 -5.11 1.97 5.12
C PRO A 33 -3.72 2.40 5.60
N PRO A 34 -2.73 2.50 4.71
CA PRO A 34 -1.40 2.96 5.09
C PRO A 34 -1.46 4.40 5.60
N ARG A 35 -0.57 4.73 6.53
CA ARG A 35 -0.45 6.08 7.08
C ARG A 35 0.92 6.67 6.76
N ILE A 36 1.02 7.98 6.76
CA ILE A 36 2.28 8.73 6.71
C ILE A 36 2.92 8.66 8.11
N ILE A 37 4.22 8.32 8.17
CA ILE A 37 4.92 8.05 9.44
C ILE A 37 5.72 9.25 9.94
N GLY A 38 6.19 10.13 9.04
CA GLY A 38 7.00 11.28 9.38
C GLY A 38 6.68 12.53 8.57
N GLY A 39 7.32 13.65 8.90
CA GLY A 39 7.13 14.94 8.24
C GLY A 39 5.82 15.65 8.61
N ASP A 40 5.47 16.65 7.82
CA ASP A 40 4.37 17.59 8.09
C ASP A 40 2.97 16.95 8.06
N LEU A 41 2.85 15.82 7.34
CA LEU A 41 1.59 15.08 7.20
C LEU A 41 1.55 13.81 8.06
N LYS A 42 2.42 13.70 9.07
CA LYS A 42 2.49 12.53 9.96
C LYS A 42 1.10 12.17 10.52
N GLY A 43 0.78 10.88 10.48
CA GLY A 43 -0.49 10.32 10.98
C GLY A 43 -1.64 10.37 9.96
N ARG A 44 -1.54 11.14 8.86
CA ARG A 44 -2.56 11.17 7.81
C ARG A 44 -2.64 9.83 7.11
N ARG A 45 -3.85 9.37 6.83
CA ARG A 45 -4.11 8.09 6.16
C ARG A 45 -4.21 8.31 4.65
N LEU A 46 -3.76 7.30 3.89
CA LEU A 46 -3.90 7.28 2.43
C LEU A 46 -5.21 6.58 2.06
N ALA A 47 -5.84 7.04 1.00
CA ALA A 47 -6.95 6.31 0.40
C ALA A 47 -6.46 4.93 -0.05
N PHE A 48 -7.24 3.89 0.25
CA PHE A 48 -6.80 2.51 0.05
C PHE A 48 -7.98 1.60 -0.33
N TRP A 49 -7.70 0.64 -1.17
CA TRP A 49 -8.65 -0.41 -1.54
C TRP A 49 -8.30 -1.73 -0.83
N PRO A 50 -9.03 -2.14 0.21
CA PRO A 50 -8.69 -3.30 1.04
C PRO A 50 -8.64 -4.63 0.29
N GLY A 51 -9.43 -4.80 -0.77
CA GLY A 51 -9.48 -5.98 -1.63
C GLY A 51 -8.58 -5.91 -2.87
N GLY A 52 -7.81 -4.84 -3.02
CA GLY A 52 -6.98 -4.60 -4.20
C GLY A 52 -5.74 -5.50 -4.28
N PRO A 53 -5.10 -5.54 -5.45
CA PRO A 53 -3.91 -6.37 -5.69
C PRO A 53 -2.66 -5.86 -4.97
N THR A 54 -2.72 -4.65 -4.42
CA THR A 54 -1.58 -3.97 -3.80
C THR A 54 -1.53 -4.24 -2.31
N ARG A 55 -0.42 -4.81 -1.84
CA ARG A 55 -0.14 -4.95 -0.40
C ARG A 55 0.60 -3.70 0.09
N PRO A 56 0.10 -2.99 1.12
CA PRO A 56 0.83 -1.87 1.69
C PRO A 56 2.19 -2.30 2.24
N MET A 57 3.22 -1.48 1.98
CA MET A 57 4.53 -1.65 2.60
C MET A 57 4.42 -1.44 4.11
N LYS A 58 5.10 -2.27 4.90
CA LYS A 58 5.11 -2.16 6.37
C LYS A 58 5.71 -0.81 6.80
N ASP A 59 5.14 -0.20 7.82
CA ASP A 59 5.57 1.10 8.36
C ASP A 59 7.07 1.10 8.68
N ARG A 60 7.57 0.07 9.36
CA ARG A 60 8.98 -0.06 9.73
C ARG A 60 9.93 -0.03 8.52
N VAL A 61 9.56 -0.65 7.41
CA VAL A 61 10.40 -0.65 6.20
C VAL A 61 10.48 0.76 5.62
N ARG A 62 9.36 1.47 5.58
CA ARG A 62 9.35 2.89 5.14
C ARG A 62 10.18 3.76 6.06
N GLU A 63 10.02 3.62 7.38
CA GLU A 63 10.80 4.35 8.37
C GLU A 63 12.29 4.19 8.12
N MET A 64 12.78 2.94 8.06
CA MET A 64 14.18 2.64 7.77
C MET A 64 14.65 3.24 6.42
N THR A 65 13.81 3.20 5.39
CA THR A 65 14.12 3.80 4.09
C THR A 65 14.37 5.29 4.20
N PHE A 66 13.51 6.01 4.93
CA PHE A 66 13.64 7.46 5.09
C PHE A 66 14.69 7.87 6.12
N ASP A 67 15.03 7.02 7.07
CA ASP A 67 16.17 7.22 7.98
C ASP A 67 17.49 7.14 7.20
N LEU A 68 17.63 6.23 6.24
CA LEU A 68 18.78 6.14 5.34
C LEU A 68 18.87 7.34 4.38
N LEU A 69 17.74 7.81 3.86
CA LEU A 69 17.73 8.99 2.97
C LEU A 69 18.01 10.29 3.72
N GLY A 70 17.67 10.37 4.98
CA GLY A 70 17.88 11.54 5.82
C GLY A 70 17.37 12.83 5.18
N THR A 71 18.24 13.84 5.10
CA THR A 71 17.90 15.15 4.52
C THR A 71 17.89 15.19 3.00
N ALA A 72 18.40 14.16 2.31
CA ALA A 72 18.45 14.11 0.85
C ALA A 72 17.04 14.16 0.18
N VAL A 73 15.99 13.85 0.94
CA VAL A 73 14.62 13.92 0.45
C VAL A 73 14.13 15.36 0.28
N ARG A 74 14.71 16.32 0.99
CA ARG A 74 14.26 17.72 0.97
C ARG A 74 14.54 18.36 -0.38
N GLY A 75 13.52 18.97 -0.97
CA GLY A 75 13.60 19.61 -2.28
C GLY A 75 13.72 18.63 -3.46
N ALA A 76 13.82 17.32 -3.21
CA ALA A 76 13.96 16.33 -4.26
C ALA A 76 12.70 16.17 -5.10
N THR A 77 12.88 15.80 -6.37
CA THR A 77 11.83 15.21 -7.21
C THR A 77 11.86 13.70 -7.02
N VAL A 78 10.74 13.14 -6.60
CA VAL A 78 10.62 11.70 -6.30
C VAL A 78 9.86 10.99 -7.40
N VAL A 79 10.40 9.90 -7.93
CA VAL A 79 9.70 9.00 -8.85
C VAL A 79 9.40 7.70 -8.12
N ASN A 80 8.13 7.35 -8.00
CA ASN A 80 7.70 6.11 -7.38
C ASN A 80 7.18 5.17 -8.47
N LEU A 81 8.05 4.29 -8.95
CA LEU A 81 7.73 3.27 -9.94
C LEU A 81 7.02 2.10 -9.26
N PHE A 82 5.98 1.56 -9.92
CA PHE A 82 5.08 0.57 -9.32
C PHE A 82 4.47 1.09 -8.01
N ALA A 83 3.87 2.28 -8.09
CA ALA A 83 3.54 3.10 -6.94
C ALA A 83 2.61 2.44 -5.92
N GLY A 84 1.70 1.57 -6.36
CA GLY A 84 0.75 0.90 -5.47
C GLY A 84 -0.05 1.91 -4.65
N THR A 85 0.04 1.83 -3.33
CA THR A 85 -0.63 2.78 -2.43
C THR A 85 -0.02 4.18 -2.44
N GLY A 86 1.13 4.38 -3.08
CA GLY A 86 1.86 5.64 -3.09
C GLY A 86 2.58 5.97 -1.78
N ALA A 87 2.63 5.04 -0.84
CA ALA A 87 3.10 5.33 0.52
C ALA A 87 4.53 5.93 0.56
N LEU A 88 5.45 5.48 -0.31
CA LEU A 88 6.80 6.06 -0.38
C LEU A 88 6.80 7.49 -0.92
N GLY A 89 6.07 7.76 -2.01
CA GLY A 89 6.02 9.09 -2.59
C GLY A 89 5.32 10.10 -1.69
N PHE A 90 4.20 9.73 -1.06
CA PHE A 90 3.51 10.62 -0.11
C PHE A 90 4.32 10.84 1.17
N GLU A 91 5.04 9.84 1.65
CA GLU A 91 5.98 10.00 2.77
C GLU A 91 7.10 10.98 2.40
N ALA A 92 7.67 10.88 1.19
CA ALA A 92 8.68 11.81 0.70
C ALA A 92 8.16 13.25 0.65
N LEU A 93 6.94 13.45 0.11
CA LEU A 93 6.29 14.78 0.09
C LEU A 93 6.08 15.34 1.50
N SER A 94 5.69 14.50 2.45
CA SER A 94 5.55 14.87 3.87
C SER A 94 6.88 15.28 4.51
N ARG A 95 7.99 14.72 4.07
CA ARG A 95 9.34 15.00 4.58
C ARG A 95 10.07 16.10 3.79
N GLY A 96 9.36 16.81 2.91
CA GLY A 96 9.86 17.99 2.23
C GLY A 96 10.35 17.76 0.79
N ALA A 97 10.07 16.62 0.14
CA ALA A 97 10.28 16.50 -1.29
C ALA A 97 9.46 17.56 -2.04
N ARG A 98 10.00 18.10 -3.12
CA ARG A 98 9.35 19.15 -3.93
C ARG A 98 8.14 18.60 -4.69
N ARG A 99 8.31 17.46 -5.33
CA ARG A 99 7.31 16.85 -6.23
C ARG A 99 7.40 15.32 -6.16
N ALA A 100 6.30 14.63 -6.41
CA ALA A 100 6.27 13.18 -6.57
C ALA A 100 5.56 12.79 -7.87
N ILE A 101 6.17 11.86 -8.60
CA ILE A 101 5.63 11.25 -9.82
C ILE A 101 5.33 9.79 -9.49
N PHE A 102 4.09 9.39 -9.63
CA PHE A 102 3.64 8.03 -9.37
C PHE A 102 3.33 7.32 -10.68
N ALA A 103 4.04 6.25 -10.99
CA ALA A 103 3.71 5.38 -12.11
C ALA A 103 3.03 4.10 -11.62
N GLU A 104 1.77 3.90 -12.01
CA GLU A 104 0.95 2.76 -11.56
C GLU A 104 0.11 2.20 -12.72
N ARG A 105 0.26 0.89 -12.98
CA ARG A 105 -0.43 0.22 -14.08
C ARG A 105 -1.90 -0.04 -13.82
N HIS A 106 -2.25 -0.32 -12.58
CA HIS A 106 -3.61 -0.67 -12.20
C HIS A 106 -4.46 0.60 -12.04
N PHE A 107 -5.34 0.87 -13.00
CA PHE A 107 -6.14 2.09 -13.05
C PHE A 107 -6.93 2.40 -11.76
N PRO A 108 -7.64 1.42 -11.14
CA PRO A 108 -8.31 1.68 -9.87
C PRO A 108 -7.35 2.11 -8.76
N THR A 109 -6.13 1.55 -8.70
CA THR A 109 -5.12 1.98 -7.74
C THR A 109 -4.64 3.41 -8.04
N ALA A 110 -4.47 3.77 -9.30
CA ALA A 110 -4.15 5.15 -9.70
C ALA A 110 -5.24 6.15 -9.27
N ASP A 111 -6.50 5.75 -9.25
CA ASP A 111 -7.59 6.61 -8.74
C ASP A 111 -7.50 6.81 -7.22
N TYR A 112 -7.08 5.81 -6.46
CA TYR A 112 -6.79 5.97 -5.03
C TYR A 112 -5.59 6.90 -4.79
N LEU A 113 -4.57 6.91 -5.66
CA LEU A 113 -3.49 7.89 -5.60
C LEU A 113 -4.01 9.32 -5.83
N ARG A 114 -4.88 9.52 -6.82
CA ARG A 114 -5.53 10.84 -7.06
C ARG A 114 -6.37 11.27 -5.86
N ARG A 115 -7.10 10.32 -5.27
CA ARG A 115 -7.88 10.59 -4.06
C ARG A 115 -6.99 11.00 -2.90
N SER A 116 -5.91 10.26 -2.64
CA SER A 116 -4.94 10.61 -1.60
C SER A 116 -4.32 11.98 -1.81
N SER A 117 -3.93 12.34 -3.05
CA SER A 117 -3.35 13.65 -3.33
C SER A 117 -4.33 14.80 -3.03
N ARG A 118 -5.62 14.63 -3.34
CA ARG A 118 -6.66 15.60 -2.99
C ARG A 118 -6.88 15.72 -1.48
N GLU A 119 -7.06 14.58 -0.79
CA GLU A 119 -7.31 14.54 0.65
C GLU A 119 -6.13 15.09 1.47
N LEU A 120 -4.92 15.02 0.95
CA LEU A 120 -3.70 15.55 1.56
C LEU A 120 -3.39 16.99 1.16
N GLY A 121 -4.09 17.58 0.19
CA GLY A 121 -3.81 18.92 -0.32
C GLY A 121 -2.52 19.00 -1.15
N LEU A 122 -2.18 17.92 -1.87
CA LEU A 122 -0.91 17.79 -2.60
C LEU A 122 -1.06 17.77 -4.12
N VAL A 123 -2.22 18.17 -4.66
CA VAL A 123 -2.54 18.05 -6.10
C VAL A 123 -1.48 18.70 -6.97
N ASP A 124 -1.00 19.89 -6.62
CA ASP A 124 -0.03 20.66 -7.39
C ASP A 124 1.40 20.10 -7.33
N ARG A 125 1.64 19.15 -6.43
CA ARG A 125 2.96 18.51 -6.19
C ARG A 125 3.01 17.06 -6.64
N VAL A 126 1.93 16.57 -7.27
CA VAL A 126 1.77 15.14 -7.61
C VAL A 126 1.42 14.97 -9.06
N ASP A 127 2.20 14.15 -9.78
CA ASP A 127 1.84 13.61 -11.09
C ASP A 127 1.50 12.15 -10.96
N ILE A 128 0.40 11.72 -11.56
CA ILE A 128 0.01 10.31 -11.59
C ILE A 128 -0.05 9.85 -13.04
N ILE A 129 0.79 8.88 -13.36
CA ILE A 129 0.95 8.28 -14.67
C ILE A 129 0.28 6.90 -14.64
N PRO A 130 -0.97 6.79 -15.10
CA PRO A 130 -1.63 5.49 -15.19
C PRO A 130 -1.09 4.73 -16.41
N GLY A 131 -0.53 3.55 -16.21
CA GLY A 131 -0.03 2.74 -17.32
C GLY A 131 1.19 1.90 -17.00
N ASP A 132 1.76 1.28 -18.04
CA ASP A 132 2.94 0.45 -17.91
C ASP A 132 4.19 1.31 -17.63
N VAL A 133 4.81 1.01 -16.51
CA VAL A 133 6.01 1.71 -16.01
C VAL A 133 7.17 1.64 -17.02
N LEU A 134 7.36 0.50 -17.70
CA LEU A 134 8.45 0.33 -18.66
C LEU A 134 8.22 1.15 -19.94
N LEU A 135 6.97 1.24 -20.40
CA LEU A 135 6.64 2.08 -21.55
C LEU A 135 6.80 3.57 -21.20
N TRP A 136 6.39 3.96 -20.01
CA TRP A 136 6.53 5.33 -19.57
C TRP A 136 8.00 5.70 -19.33
N SER A 137 8.81 4.84 -18.73
CA SER A 137 10.22 5.13 -18.44
C SER A 137 11.06 5.39 -19.72
N ARG A 138 10.68 4.76 -20.84
CA ARG A 138 11.31 5.03 -22.15
C ARG A 138 11.02 6.43 -22.70
N ARG A 139 9.96 7.07 -22.20
CA ARG A 139 9.51 8.42 -22.62
C ARG A 139 9.73 9.46 -21.55
N MET A 140 10.36 9.06 -20.44
CA MET A 140 10.65 10.00 -19.36
C MET A 140 11.59 11.09 -19.88
N PRO A 141 11.27 12.37 -19.61
CA PRO A 141 12.16 13.45 -19.99
C PRO A 141 13.51 13.32 -19.28
N PRO A 142 14.57 13.92 -19.81
CA PRO A 142 15.85 13.99 -19.14
C PRO A 142 15.69 14.52 -17.71
N LEU A 143 16.39 13.91 -16.77
CA LEU A 143 16.37 14.36 -15.38
C LEU A 143 16.99 15.76 -15.31
N SER A 144 16.27 16.71 -14.71
CA SER A 144 16.81 18.02 -14.45
C SER A 144 17.98 17.93 -13.46
N THR A 145 19.03 18.68 -13.71
CA THR A 145 20.19 18.80 -12.78
C THR A 145 19.95 19.83 -11.68
N GLU A 146 18.86 20.58 -11.74
CA GLU A 146 18.54 21.66 -10.80
C GLU A 146 18.04 21.19 -9.44
N SER A 147 17.59 19.95 -9.33
CA SER A 147 17.12 19.36 -8.07
C SER A 147 17.50 17.89 -7.98
N PRO A 148 17.78 17.37 -6.77
CA PRO A 148 18.06 15.95 -6.60
C PRO A 148 16.86 15.09 -7.00
N TRP A 149 17.14 13.90 -7.52
CA TRP A 149 16.14 12.91 -7.87
C TRP A 149 16.25 11.69 -6.96
N ILE A 150 15.11 11.17 -6.53
CA ILE A 150 15.02 9.91 -5.78
C ILE A 150 14.06 9.00 -6.53
N ILE A 151 14.51 7.81 -6.89
CA ILE A 151 13.69 6.85 -7.64
C ILE A 151 13.45 5.64 -6.74
N PHE A 152 12.19 5.41 -6.36
CA PHE A 152 11.75 4.20 -5.69
C PHE A 152 11.30 3.18 -6.72
N VAL A 153 11.87 1.97 -6.67
CA VAL A 153 11.54 0.87 -7.57
C VAL A 153 11.05 -0.31 -6.74
N SER A 154 9.75 -0.51 -6.71
CA SER A 154 9.10 -1.57 -5.90
C SER A 154 8.22 -2.48 -6.76
N PRO A 155 8.79 -3.22 -7.71
CA PRO A 155 8.02 -4.08 -8.61
C PRO A 155 7.37 -5.23 -7.84
N PRO A 156 6.19 -5.72 -8.27
CA PRO A 156 5.57 -6.89 -7.67
C PRO A 156 6.43 -8.12 -7.92
N TRP A 157 6.44 -9.07 -6.97
CA TRP A 157 7.26 -10.28 -7.05
C TRP A 157 7.13 -11.04 -8.39
N LYS A 158 5.91 -11.12 -8.92
CA LYS A 158 5.62 -11.76 -10.22
C LYS A 158 6.34 -11.11 -11.41
N PHE A 159 6.75 -9.85 -11.29
CA PHE A 159 7.46 -9.13 -12.35
C PHE A 159 8.79 -9.80 -12.70
N PHE A 160 9.51 -10.28 -11.69
CA PHE A 160 10.81 -10.93 -11.88
C PHE A 160 10.69 -12.30 -12.57
N HIS A 161 9.56 -13.00 -12.42
CA HIS A 161 9.34 -14.30 -13.05
C HIS A 161 8.82 -14.23 -14.50
N THR A 162 8.23 -13.12 -14.89
CA THR A 162 7.58 -13.00 -16.20
C THR A 162 8.32 -12.11 -17.19
N ARG A 163 9.21 -11.26 -16.76
CA ARG A 163 9.86 -10.27 -17.64
C ARG A 163 11.38 -10.27 -17.61
N LEU A 164 12.01 -11.04 -16.76
CA LEU A 164 13.46 -11.19 -16.68
C LEU A 164 13.91 -12.63 -17.00
N ALA A 165 13.00 -13.53 -17.29
CA ALA A 165 13.23 -14.82 -17.89
C ALA A 165 13.00 -14.71 -19.40
#